data_2b893bc184d40adb51b53333b2f3a9ab
#
_entry.id   2b893bc184d40adb51b53333b2f3a9ab
#
_cell.length_a   1.000
_cell.length_b   1.000
_cell.length_c   1.000
_cell.angle_alpha   90.00
_cell.angle_beta   90.00
_cell.angle_gamma   90.00
#
_symmetry.space_group_name_H-M   'P 1'
#
loop_
_entity.id
_entity.type
_entity.pdbx_description
1 polymer ?
#
loop_
_entity_poly.entity_id
_entity_poly.type
_entity_poly.pdbx_seq_one_letter_code
_entity_poly.pdbx_strand_id
1 'polypeptide(L)'
;VIANVRGTGGSGGEFGFFDGQERQDMHDLVEWAATKPWSDGNVGMVGISYFAMTQLEAAVERPEHLRAIFPIAVTTDLYEAANHHGLFSSGFVSPFLTMLGITARHGDRLWRGPVLNAMRHVLEQHWLHAKFATMDGEAAITLMRWATKLPYDAHPWDDLWQDVAVDHPLRDQWWDERDLTALLGRVEIPVYLGCDWDNVPLHLPSTFAALDELTSSPEVRVAMLGHHGLAWPWESLHIEALAWFDHWLKGRETGVLDGPRIRYVVPGV
;
A
#
# COMPACT_ATOMS: atom_id res chain seq x y z
N VAL A 1 8.03 2.63 13.26
CA VAL A 1 8.45 3.74 12.37
C VAL A 1 7.36 3.94 11.34
N ILE A 2 7.04 5.20 11.02
CA ILE A 2 6.24 5.59 9.87
C ILE A 2 7.07 6.63 9.13
N ALA A 3 7.36 6.38 7.85
CA ALA A 3 8.14 7.27 7.01
C ALA A 3 7.29 7.78 5.85
N ASN A 4 7.53 9.00 5.42
CA ASN A 4 6.99 9.50 4.16
C ASN A 4 7.87 9.03 3.01
N VAL A 5 7.26 8.59 1.93
CA VAL A 5 7.95 8.23 0.69
C VAL A 5 8.71 9.45 0.15
N ARG A 6 9.80 9.22 -0.57
CA ARG A 6 10.61 10.26 -1.25
C ARG A 6 9.70 11.25 -1.99
N GLY A 7 9.98 12.54 -1.85
CA GLY A 7 9.20 13.61 -2.48
C GLY A 7 7.83 13.89 -1.86
N THR A 8 7.44 13.18 -0.79
CA THR A 8 6.14 13.37 -0.13
C THR A 8 6.30 13.87 1.31
N GLY A 9 5.29 14.54 1.84
CA GLY A 9 5.24 15.01 3.23
C GLY A 9 6.48 15.80 3.61
N GLY A 10 7.23 15.33 4.59
CA GLY A 10 8.49 15.94 5.06
C GLY A 10 9.75 15.37 4.40
N SER A 11 9.64 14.34 3.57
CA SER A 11 10.79 13.73 2.87
C SER A 11 11.24 14.58 1.70
N GLY A 12 12.56 14.61 1.49
CA GLY A 12 13.19 15.31 0.36
C GLY A 12 13.14 14.47 -0.93
N GLY A 13 13.72 15.03 -2.01
CA GLY A 13 13.80 14.39 -3.31
C GLY A 13 12.54 14.56 -4.16
N GLU A 14 12.42 13.77 -5.21
CA GLU A 14 11.30 13.76 -6.13
C GLU A 14 10.49 12.48 -5.97
N PHE A 15 9.19 12.57 -6.14
CA PHE A 15 8.27 11.43 -6.03
C PHE A 15 8.30 10.62 -7.34
N GLY A 16 8.76 9.38 -7.26
CA GLY A 16 8.94 8.50 -8.42
C GLY A 16 7.77 7.57 -8.72
N PHE A 17 6.77 7.48 -7.83
CA PHE A 17 5.60 6.63 -7.99
C PHE A 17 5.97 5.15 -8.23
N PHE A 18 6.47 4.49 -7.20
CA PHE A 18 6.87 3.07 -7.24
C PHE A 18 8.00 2.75 -8.22
N ASP A 19 8.92 3.65 -8.43
CA ASP A 19 10.09 3.46 -9.26
C ASP A 19 11.19 2.64 -8.56
N GLY A 20 12.28 2.38 -9.29
CA GLY A 20 13.42 1.65 -8.75
C GLY A 20 14.10 2.36 -7.58
N GLN A 21 14.03 3.70 -7.53
CA GLN A 21 14.59 4.46 -6.42
C GLN A 21 13.74 4.31 -5.15
N GLU A 22 12.42 4.24 -5.28
CA GLU A 22 11.54 3.99 -4.13
C GLU A 22 11.81 2.60 -3.52
N ARG A 23 12.01 1.57 -4.35
CA ARG A 23 12.41 0.24 -3.86
C ARG A 23 13.71 0.28 -3.06
N GLN A 24 14.73 0.98 -3.57
CA GLN A 24 15.99 1.14 -2.85
C GLN A 24 15.81 1.90 -1.53
N ASP A 25 14.98 2.93 -1.52
CA ASP A 25 14.67 3.68 -0.30
C ASP A 25 14.00 2.78 0.76
N MET A 26 13.13 1.86 0.33
CA MET A 26 12.49 0.91 1.26
C MET A 26 13.51 -0.06 1.86
N HIS A 27 14.45 -0.57 1.05
CA HIS A 27 15.58 -1.37 1.54
C HIS A 27 16.37 -0.57 2.59
N ASP A 28 16.81 0.63 2.26
CA ASP A 28 17.65 1.45 3.12
C ASP A 28 16.94 1.87 4.41
N LEU A 29 15.62 2.09 4.37
CA LEU A 29 14.81 2.38 5.54
C LEU A 29 14.76 1.19 6.52
N VAL A 30 14.65 -0.03 6.01
CA VAL A 30 14.70 -1.26 6.83
C VAL A 30 16.05 -1.38 7.52
N GLU A 31 17.15 -1.27 6.75
CA GLU A 31 18.51 -1.34 7.29
C GLU A 31 18.78 -0.22 8.30
N TRP A 32 18.33 1.01 8.00
CA TRP A 32 18.41 2.12 8.93
C TRP A 32 17.67 1.82 10.25
N ALA A 33 16.45 1.29 10.18
CA ALA A 33 15.65 0.99 11.37
C ALA A 33 16.31 -0.07 12.25
N ALA A 34 16.90 -1.09 11.64
CA ALA A 34 17.60 -2.16 12.32
C ALA A 34 18.78 -1.68 13.17
N THR A 35 19.46 -0.60 12.74
CA THR A 35 20.63 -0.06 13.44
C THR A 35 20.32 0.87 14.61
N LYS A 36 19.05 1.15 14.88
CA LYS A 36 18.67 2.12 15.92
C LYS A 36 18.75 1.54 17.34
N PRO A 37 19.06 2.35 18.37
CA PRO A 37 19.20 1.88 19.75
C PRO A 37 17.93 1.25 20.36
N TRP A 38 16.78 1.49 19.73
CA TRP A 38 15.48 0.95 20.13
C TRP A 38 15.11 -0.33 19.36
N SER A 39 15.91 -0.75 18.39
CA SER A 39 15.73 -1.96 17.57
C SER A 39 16.58 -3.10 18.10
N ASP A 40 16.08 -4.31 18.00
CA ASP A 40 16.84 -5.55 18.23
C ASP A 40 17.45 -6.12 16.94
N GLY A 41 17.33 -5.40 15.83
CA GLY A 41 17.81 -5.81 14.52
C GLY A 41 16.82 -6.64 13.70
N ASN A 42 15.68 -7.05 14.27
CA ASN A 42 14.64 -7.76 13.51
C ASN A 42 13.55 -6.77 13.09
N VAL A 43 13.39 -6.58 11.80
CA VAL A 43 12.40 -5.66 11.23
C VAL A 43 11.26 -6.45 10.59
N GLY A 44 10.03 -6.03 10.87
CA GLY A 44 8.84 -6.46 10.17
C GLY A 44 8.09 -5.27 9.59
N MET A 45 7.40 -5.46 8.49
CA MET A 45 6.60 -4.41 7.86
C MET A 45 5.13 -4.83 7.79
N VAL A 46 4.23 -3.86 7.99
CA VAL A 46 2.78 -4.08 8.00
C VAL A 46 2.06 -2.86 7.44
N GLY A 47 1.00 -3.07 6.69
CA GLY A 47 0.18 -1.98 6.16
C GLY A 47 -0.76 -2.40 5.04
N ILE A 48 -1.59 -1.46 4.60
CA ILE A 48 -2.62 -1.66 3.59
C ILE A 48 -2.31 -0.82 2.35
N SER A 49 -2.64 -1.32 1.16
CA SER A 49 -2.57 -0.60 -0.11
C SER A 49 -1.15 -0.09 -0.39
N TYR A 50 -0.91 1.20 -0.51
CA TYR A 50 0.43 1.76 -0.71
C TYR A 50 1.44 1.20 0.31
N PHE A 51 1.07 1.17 1.60
CA PHE A 51 1.91 0.60 2.66
C PHE A 51 2.09 -0.92 2.57
N ALA A 52 1.28 -1.62 1.80
CA ALA A 52 1.48 -3.03 1.49
C ALA A 52 2.43 -3.21 0.29
N MET A 53 2.31 -2.34 -0.72
CA MET A 53 3.18 -2.36 -1.89
C MET A 53 4.63 -2.07 -1.52
N THR A 54 4.88 -1.06 -0.68
CA THR A 54 6.23 -0.74 -0.18
C THR A 54 6.88 -1.87 0.62
N GLN A 55 6.11 -2.78 1.21
CA GLN A 55 6.65 -3.98 1.84
C GLN A 55 7.20 -4.97 0.81
N LEU A 56 6.47 -5.15 -0.31
CA LEU A 56 6.94 -5.99 -1.41
C LEU A 56 8.16 -5.36 -2.09
N GLU A 57 8.18 -4.02 -2.26
CA GLU A 57 9.35 -3.30 -2.75
C GLU A 57 10.60 -3.55 -1.89
N ALA A 58 10.46 -3.43 -0.57
CA ALA A 58 11.55 -3.78 0.34
C ALA A 58 11.96 -5.24 0.21
N ALA A 59 10.99 -6.15 0.19
CA ALA A 59 11.26 -7.60 0.21
C ALA A 59 11.98 -8.10 -1.05
N VAL A 60 11.68 -7.55 -2.24
CA VAL A 60 12.37 -7.93 -3.49
C VAL A 60 13.81 -7.41 -3.54
N GLU A 61 14.13 -6.35 -2.81
CA GLU A 61 15.50 -5.84 -2.65
C GLU A 61 16.28 -6.56 -1.53
N ARG A 62 15.63 -7.43 -0.76
CA ARG A 62 16.24 -8.38 0.19
C ARG A 62 17.12 -7.73 1.27
N PRO A 63 16.65 -6.73 2.02
CA PRO A 63 17.41 -6.17 3.13
C PRO A 63 17.69 -7.26 4.19
N GLU A 64 18.89 -7.27 4.72
CA GLU A 64 19.35 -8.32 5.64
C GLU A 64 18.51 -8.44 6.90
N HIS A 65 17.96 -7.31 7.37
CA HIS A 65 17.23 -7.23 8.64
C HIS A 65 15.71 -7.38 8.50
N LEU A 66 15.16 -7.49 7.30
CA LEU A 66 13.73 -7.74 7.09
C LEU A 66 13.42 -9.21 7.34
N ARG A 67 12.60 -9.51 8.35
CA ARG A 67 12.32 -10.88 8.79
C ARG A 67 10.97 -11.42 8.36
N ALA A 68 9.98 -10.56 8.25
CA ALA A 68 8.62 -10.94 7.84
C ALA A 68 7.85 -9.71 7.38
N ILE A 69 6.87 -9.91 6.49
CA ILE A 69 5.95 -8.86 6.04
C ILE A 69 4.50 -9.31 6.18
N PHE A 70 3.62 -8.31 6.32
CA PHE A 70 2.17 -8.53 6.43
C PHE A 70 1.43 -7.52 5.53
N PRO A 71 1.56 -7.69 4.19
CA PRO A 71 0.97 -6.79 3.22
C PRO A 71 -0.51 -7.10 2.99
N ILE A 72 -1.36 -6.09 3.12
CA ILE A 72 -2.81 -6.20 2.91
C ILE A 72 -3.21 -5.35 1.72
N ALA A 73 -3.98 -5.92 0.79
CA ALA A 73 -4.45 -5.25 -0.42
C ALA A 73 -3.27 -4.73 -1.28
N VAL A 74 -2.50 -5.66 -1.82
CA VAL A 74 -1.34 -5.36 -2.68
C VAL A 74 -1.77 -5.08 -4.12
N THR A 75 -0.98 -4.26 -4.81
CA THR A 75 -0.97 -4.16 -6.27
C THR A 75 0.45 -4.44 -6.74
N THR A 76 0.64 -5.45 -7.56
CA THR A 76 1.97 -5.86 -8.05
C THR A 76 2.24 -5.34 -9.45
N ASP A 77 1.21 -5.20 -10.27
CA ASP A 77 1.26 -4.65 -11.63
C ASP A 77 0.39 -3.39 -11.70
N LEU A 78 1.04 -2.24 -11.72
CA LEU A 78 0.34 -0.95 -11.78
C LEU A 78 -0.29 -0.67 -13.14
N TYR A 79 0.27 -1.23 -14.22
CA TYR A 79 -0.34 -1.08 -15.54
C TYR A 79 -1.70 -1.77 -15.60
N GLU A 80 -1.78 -3.03 -15.18
CA GLU A 80 -3.05 -3.76 -15.16
C GLU A 80 -4.06 -3.12 -14.20
N ALA A 81 -3.61 -2.59 -13.07
CA ALA A 81 -4.46 -1.86 -12.13
C ALA A 81 -5.03 -0.56 -12.71
N ALA A 82 -4.27 0.13 -13.57
CA ALA A 82 -4.72 1.35 -14.23
C ALA A 82 -5.53 1.06 -15.50
N ASN A 83 -5.21 0.00 -16.23
CA ASN A 83 -5.68 -0.26 -17.60
C ASN A 83 -6.40 -1.61 -17.76
N HIS A 84 -7.09 -2.13 -16.80
CA HIS A 84 -7.87 -3.39 -16.81
C HIS A 84 -8.09 -4.00 -18.20
N HIS A 85 -7.15 -4.82 -18.70
CA HIS A 85 -7.17 -5.41 -20.03
C HIS A 85 -7.34 -4.40 -21.18
N GLY A 86 -6.70 -3.22 -21.03
CA GLY A 86 -6.72 -2.15 -22.03
C GLY A 86 -7.84 -1.11 -21.87
N LEU A 87 -8.64 -1.21 -20.82
CA LEU A 87 -9.65 -0.20 -20.47
C LEU A 87 -9.13 0.69 -19.33
N PHE A 88 -8.78 1.92 -19.65
CA PHE A 88 -8.29 2.86 -18.65
C PHE A 88 -9.32 3.16 -17.56
N SER A 89 -8.98 2.86 -16.32
CA SER A 89 -9.83 3.00 -15.14
C SER A 89 -9.92 4.45 -14.65
N SER A 90 -10.41 5.35 -15.49
CA SER A 90 -10.47 6.79 -15.19
C SER A 90 -11.25 7.11 -13.92
N GLY A 91 -12.26 6.31 -13.59
CA GLY A 91 -13.09 6.47 -12.40
C GLY A 91 -12.33 6.27 -11.09
N PHE A 92 -11.24 5.50 -11.10
CA PHE A 92 -10.36 5.27 -9.97
C PHE A 92 -9.05 6.05 -10.10
N VAL A 93 -8.37 5.96 -11.25
CA VAL A 93 -7.02 6.54 -11.45
C VAL A 93 -7.02 8.05 -11.22
N SER A 94 -7.98 8.79 -11.77
CA SER A 94 -8.04 10.24 -11.57
C SER A 94 -8.16 10.68 -10.11
N PRO A 95 -9.12 10.18 -9.30
CA PRO A 95 -9.19 10.54 -7.90
C PRO A 95 -7.99 10.03 -7.08
N PHE A 96 -7.42 8.88 -7.44
CA PHE A 96 -6.23 8.34 -6.78
C PHE A 96 -5.00 9.23 -7.01
N LEU A 97 -4.69 9.60 -8.25
CA LEU A 97 -3.58 10.50 -8.56
C LEU A 97 -3.78 11.88 -7.93
N THR A 98 -5.03 12.37 -7.89
CA THR A 98 -5.36 13.61 -7.16
C THR A 98 -5.03 13.51 -5.68
N MET A 99 -5.39 12.40 -5.04
CA MET A 99 -5.07 12.17 -3.63
C MET A 99 -3.56 12.12 -3.40
N LEU A 100 -2.82 11.45 -4.26
CA LEU A 100 -1.35 11.42 -4.20
C LEU A 100 -0.77 12.83 -4.36
N GLY A 101 -1.24 13.62 -5.32
CA GLY A 101 -0.82 15.01 -5.50
C GLY A 101 -1.07 15.90 -4.29
N ILE A 102 -2.22 15.72 -3.62
CA ILE A 102 -2.54 16.44 -2.38
C ILE A 102 -1.60 16.05 -1.23
N THR A 103 -1.21 14.79 -1.16
CA THR A 103 -0.36 14.26 -0.08
C THR A 103 1.14 14.36 -0.38
N ALA A 104 1.52 14.62 -1.64
CA ALA A 104 2.89 14.78 -2.07
C ALA A 104 3.55 16.07 -1.53
N ARG A 105 4.76 16.38 -1.98
CA ARG A 105 5.63 17.45 -1.46
C ARG A 105 4.95 18.80 -1.25
N HIS A 106 3.93 19.14 -2.02
CA HIS A 106 3.21 20.40 -1.91
C HIS A 106 1.96 20.31 -1.01
N GLY A 107 1.60 19.14 -0.52
CA GLY A 107 0.47 18.94 0.40
C GLY A 107 0.54 19.80 1.65
N ASP A 108 1.74 20.05 2.17
CA ASP A 108 1.95 20.97 3.30
C ASP A 108 1.54 22.41 2.99
N ARG A 109 1.64 22.85 1.73
CA ARG A 109 1.21 24.20 1.32
C ARG A 109 -0.32 24.31 1.25
N LEU A 110 -0.98 23.24 0.85
CA LEU A 110 -2.43 23.18 0.84
C LEU A 110 -3.03 23.48 2.22
N TRP A 111 -2.38 22.99 3.28
CA TRP A 111 -2.84 23.13 4.66
C TRP A 111 -2.37 24.42 5.35
N ARG A 112 -1.65 25.31 4.68
CA ARG A 112 -1.09 26.54 5.29
C ARG A 112 -2.10 27.69 5.41
N GLY A 113 -3.25 27.63 4.76
CA GLY A 113 -4.29 28.65 4.92
C GLY A 113 -5.12 28.45 6.18
N PRO A 114 -5.67 29.50 6.78
CA PRO A 114 -6.51 29.38 8.00
C PRO A 114 -7.73 28.48 7.80
N VAL A 115 -8.34 28.51 6.62
CA VAL A 115 -9.50 27.66 6.28
C VAL A 115 -9.07 26.20 6.16
N LEU A 116 -7.97 25.93 5.47
CA LEU A 116 -7.47 24.57 5.25
C LEU A 116 -6.90 23.98 6.54
N ASN A 117 -6.27 24.78 7.38
CA ASN A 117 -5.83 24.34 8.70
C ASN A 117 -7.02 23.99 9.62
N ALA A 118 -8.13 24.75 9.53
CA ALA A 118 -9.36 24.41 10.21
C ALA A 118 -9.99 23.12 9.67
N MET A 119 -9.97 22.91 8.35
CA MET A 119 -10.41 21.65 7.73
C MET A 119 -9.54 20.45 8.17
N ARG A 120 -8.23 20.62 8.24
CA ARG A 120 -7.33 19.60 8.78
C ARG A 120 -7.72 19.20 10.20
N HIS A 121 -7.94 20.16 11.08
CA HIS A 121 -8.38 19.90 12.45
C HIS A 121 -9.72 19.17 12.53
N VAL A 122 -10.65 19.48 11.62
CA VAL A 122 -11.92 18.74 11.52
C VAL A 122 -11.68 17.31 11.05
N LEU A 123 -10.84 17.11 10.04
CA LEU A 123 -10.52 15.78 9.51
C LEU A 123 -9.76 14.91 10.52
N GLU A 124 -8.99 15.49 11.43
CA GLU A 124 -8.27 14.80 12.51
C GLU A 124 -9.18 14.38 13.68
N GLN A 125 -10.47 14.75 13.67
CA GLN A 125 -11.38 14.38 14.76
C GLN A 125 -11.72 12.88 14.75
N HIS A 126 -11.61 12.23 15.89
CA HIS A 126 -11.85 10.79 16.08
C HIS A 126 -13.19 10.29 15.53
N TRP A 127 -14.26 11.09 15.72
CA TRP A 127 -15.59 10.73 15.23
C TRP A 127 -15.67 10.74 13.71
N LEU A 128 -14.91 11.63 13.06
CA LEU A 128 -14.87 11.71 11.60
C LEU A 128 -14.03 10.55 11.03
N HIS A 129 -12.90 10.21 11.66
CA HIS A 129 -12.14 9.03 11.32
C HIS A 129 -12.98 7.75 11.43
N ALA A 130 -13.73 7.60 12.52
CA ALA A 130 -14.65 6.47 12.68
C ALA A 130 -15.69 6.39 11.55
N LYS A 131 -16.18 7.56 11.10
CA LYS A 131 -17.14 7.61 10.00
C LYS A 131 -16.51 7.33 8.64
N PHE A 132 -15.28 7.78 8.39
CA PHE A 132 -14.54 7.40 7.20
C PHE A 132 -14.19 5.90 7.17
N ALA A 133 -13.85 5.32 8.32
CA ALA A 133 -13.57 3.90 8.44
C ALA A 133 -14.78 3.00 8.09
N THR A 134 -15.99 3.54 8.22
CA THR A 134 -17.24 2.84 7.87
C THR A 134 -17.83 3.29 6.52
N MET A 135 -17.11 4.13 5.78
CA MET A 135 -17.55 4.62 4.47
C MET A 135 -17.38 3.50 3.44
N ASP A 136 -18.42 3.22 2.67
CA ASP A 136 -18.32 2.29 1.56
C ASP A 136 -17.42 2.85 0.44
N GLY A 137 -16.94 1.96 -0.44
CA GLY A 137 -16.01 2.34 -1.51
C GLY A 137 -16.59 3.37 -2.48
N GLU A 138 -17.90 3.34 -2.73
CA GLU A 138 -18.57 4.30 -3.62
C GLU A 138 -18.59 5.71 -3.01
N ALA A 139 -18.87 5.80 -1.71
CA ALA A 139 -18.82 7.08 -0.98
C ALA A 139 -17.39 7.64 -0.93
N ALA A 140 -16.38 6.80 -0.74
CA ALA A 140 -14.97 7.20 -0.76
C ALA A 140 -14.56 7.74 -2.14
N ILE A 141 -14.91 7.05 -3.23
CA ILE A 141 -14.67 7.50 -4.61
C ILE A 141 -15.40 8.82 -4.89
N THR A 142 -16.63 8.98 -4.43
CA THR A 142 -17.39 10.22 -4.59
C THR A 142 -16.70 11.38 -3.88
N LEU A 143 -16.19 11.16 -2.67
CA LEU A 143 -15.42 12.16 -1.93
C LEU A 143 -14.13 12.54 -2.66
N MET A 144 -13.38 11.55 -3.16
CA MET A 144 -12.17 11.78 -3.95
C MET A 144 -12.46 12.56 -5.23
N ARG A 145 -13.52 12.22 -5.97
CA ARG A 145 -13.98 12.99 -7.14
C ARG A 145 -14.36 14.43 -6.80
N TRP A 146 -14.87 14.66 -5.60
CA TRP A 146 -15.16 16.02 -5.14
C TRP A 146 -13.86 16.76 -4.82
N ALA A 147 -12.87 16.09 -4.21
CA ALA A 147 -11.56 16.66 -3.92
C ALA A 147 -10.83 17.13 -5.18
N THR A 148 -11.02 16.46 -6.34
CA THR A 148 -10.44 16.90 -7.63
C THR A 148 -10.89 18.29 -8.09
N LYS A 149 -11.94 18.83 -7.51
CA LYS A 149 -12.47 20.16 -7.83
C LYS A 149 -11.93 21.27 -6.95
N LEU A 150 -11.14 20.92 -5.93
CA LEU A 150 -10.52 21.91 -5.05
C LEU A 150 -9.31 22.55 -5.76
N PRO A 151 -9.10 23.86 -5.62
CA PRO A 151 -7.90 24.51 -6.12
C PRO A 151 -6.70 24.07 -5.26
N TYR A 152 -5.76 23.36 -5.82
CA TYR A 152 -4.51 22.96 -5.19
C TYR A 152 -3.35 23.14 -6.17
N ASP A 153 -2.14 23.18 -5.63
CA ASP A 153 -0.94 23.14 -6.44
C ASP A 153 -0.83 21.72 -7.05
N ALA A 154 -0.91 21.65 -8.37
CA ALA A 154 -1.09 20.39 -9.07
C ALA A 154 0.18 19.56 -9.22
N HIS A 155 1.37 20.15 -8.99
CA HIS A 155 2.62 19.40 -9.02
C HIS A 155 2.84 18.57 -7.74
N PRO A 156 3.29 17.32 -7.86
CA PRO A 156 3.63 16.51 -9.04
C PRO A 156 2.43 15.79 -9.68
N TRP A 157 1.20 16.16 -9.34
CA TRP A 157 0.00 15.48 -9.82
C TRP A 157 -0.18 15.59 -11.34
N ASP A 158 0.07 16.77 -11.90
CA ASP A 158 -0.05 16.99 -13.34
C ASP A 158 0.99 16.15 -14.08
N ASP A 159 2.23 16.08 -13.58
CA ASP A 159 3.29 15.30 -14.19
C ASP A 159 2.93 13.81 -14.15
N LEU A 160 2.50 13.29 -13.01
CA LEU A 160 2.11 11.89 -12.86
C LEU A 160 0.86 11.54 -13.69
N TRP A 161 -0.10 12.45 -13.80
CA TRP A 161 -1.24 12.28 -14.70
C TRP A 161 -0.82 12.25 -16.15
N GLN A 162 0.09 13.14 -16.55
CA GLN A 162 0.67 13.18 -17.88
C GLN A 162 1.36 11.86 -18.20
N ASP A 163 2.22 11.36 -17.29
CA ASP A 163 2.91 10.09 -17.45
C ASP A 163 1.92 8.93 -17.63
N VAL A 164 0.98 8.77 -16.70
CA VAL A 164 0.07 7.62 -16.67
C VAL A 164 -0.94 7.62 -17.82
N ALA A 165 -1.51 8.78 -18.16
CA ALA A 165 -2.64 8.85 -19.09
C ALA A 165 -2.26 9.25 -20.52
N VAL A 166 -1.11 9.89 -20.72
CA VAL A 166 -0.74 10.50 -22.01
C VAL A 166 0.58 9.95 -22.53
N ASP A 167 1.65 9.96 -21.74
CA ASP A 167 2.98 9.60 -22.20
C ASP A 167 3.20 8.08 -22.23
N HIS A 168 2.57 7.36 -21.29
CA HIS A 168 2.65 5.89 -21.18
C HIS A 168 1.26 5.23 -21.25
N PRO A 169 0.45 5.46 -22.31
CA PRO A 169 -0.91 4.93 -22.39
C PRO A 169 -0.95 3.41 -22.63
N LEU A 170 0.17 2.85 -23.06
CA LEU A 170 0.36 1.41 -23.26
C LEU A 170 1.51 0.92 -22.40
N ARG A 171 1.53 -0.39 -22.14
CA ARG A 171 2.63 -1.01 -21.40
C ARG A 171 3.95 -0.79 -22.13
N ASP A 172 4.91 -0.23 -21.43
CA ASP A 172 6.27 0.03 -21.89
C ASP A 172 7.27 -0.08 -20.71
N GLN A 173 8.53 0.32 -20.92
CA GLN A 173 9.57 0.23 -19.89
C GLN A 173 9.25 1.03 -18.62
N TRP A 174 8.51 2.13 -18.72
CA TRP A 174 8.09 2.92 -17.57
C TRP A 174 7.18 2.11 -16.62
N TRP A 175 6.24 1.35 -17.18
CA TRP A 175 5.38 0.44 -16.42
C TRP A 175 6.13 -0.83 -15.96
N ASP A 176 7.02 -1.37 -16.80
CA ASP A 176 7.79 -2.58 -16.47
C ASP A 176 8.71 -2.34 -15.25
N GLU A 177 9.24 -1.14 -15.08
CA GLU A 177 9.99 -0.76 -13.89
C GLU A 177 9.14 -0.82 -12.62
N ARG A 178 7.84 -0.58 -12.75
CA ARG A 178 6.84 -0.52 -11.67
C ARG A 178 6.07 -1.82 -11.46
N ASP A 179 6.40 -2.84 -12.23
CA ASP A 179 5.83 -4.19 -12.10
C ASP A 179 6.69 -5.03 -11.16
N LEU A 180 6.17 -5.30 -9.98
CA LEU A 180 6.83 -6.15 -9.00
C LEU A 180 6.59 -7.64 -9.24
N THR A 181 5.61 -8.02 -10.07
CA THR A 181 5.16 -9.41 -10.22
C THR A 181 6.32 -10.32 -10.58
N ALA A 182 7.11 -9.95 -11.59
CA ALA A 182 8.28 -10.74 -12.03
C ALA A 182 9.42 -10.81 -10.99
N LEU A 183 9.43 -9.93 -10.00
CA LEU A 183 10.45 -9.87 -8.96
C LEU A 183 10.08 -10.66 -7.69
N LEU A 184 8.81 -11.02 -7.51
CA LEU A 184 8.33 -11.66 -6.27
C LEU A 184 8.99 -13.01 -5.98
N GLY A 185 9.46 -13.72 -6.99
CA GLY A 185 10.27 -14.92 -6.81
C GLY A 185 11.60 -14.70 -6.07
N ARG A 186 12.03 -13.44 -5.87
CA ARG A 186 13.22 -13.08 -5.08
C ARG A 186 12.96 -12.98 -3.58
N VAL A 187 11.68 -12.96 -3.16
CA VAL A 187 11.30 -12.81 -1.75
C VAL A 187 11.58 -14.09 -0.98
N GLU A 188 12.51 -14.04 -0.04
CA GLU A 188 12.97 -15.19 0.76
C GLU A 188 12.52 -15.11 2.24
N ILE A 189 11.61 -14.25 2.55
CA ILE A 189 11.06 -14.06 3.91
C ILE A 189 9.59 -14.48 3.97
N PRO A 190 9.05 -14.79 5.15
CA PRO A 190 7.63 -15.09 5.33
C PRO A 190 6.72 -13.95 4.95
N VAL A 191 5.63 -14.25 4.24
CA VAL A 191 4.66 -13.28 3.73
C VAL A 191 3.24 -13.67 4.16
N TYR A 192 2.52 -12.74 4.78
CA TYR A 192 1.09 -12.90 5.06
C TYR A 192 0.29 -11.91 4.22
N LEU A 193 -0.36 -12.39 3.18
CA LEU A 193 -1.20 -11.60 2.30
C LEU A 193 -2.62 -11.45 2.88
N GLY A 194 -3.21 -10.29 2.70
CA GLY A 194 -4.62 -10.06 2.99
C GLY A 194 -5.31 -9.26 1.88
N CYS A 195 -6.57 -9.59 1.59
CA CYS A 195 -7.41 -8.78 0.70
C CYS A 195 -8.87 -9.02 1.06
N ASP A 196 -9.78 -8.20 0.57
CA ASP A 196 -11.20 -8.47 0.58
C ASP A 196 -11.77 -8.68 -0.84
N TRP A 197 -12.97 -9.27 -0.91
CA TRP A 197 -13.60 -9.56 -2.19
C TRP A 197 -14.09 -8.31 -2.93
N ASP A 198 -14.19 -7.15 -2.25
CA ASP A 198 -14.65 -5.90 -2.83
C ASP A 198 -13.55 -5.16 -3.61
N ASN A 199 -12.28 -5.53 -3.42
CA ASN A 199 -11.13 -4.93 -4.08
C ASN A 199 -10.84 -5.48 -5.49
N VAL A 200 -11.87 -5.91 -6.19
CA VAL A 200 -11.76 -6.47 -7.56
C VAL A 200 -11.02 -5.54 -8.54
N PRO A 201 -11.29 -4.23 -8.55
CA PRO A 201 -10.71 -3.38 -9.59
C PRO A 201 -9.25 -3.02 -9.36
N LEU A 202 -8.68 -3.28 -8.18
CA LEU A 202 -7.33 -2.81 -7.85
C LEU A 202 -6.44 -3.90 -7.26
N HIS A 203 -6.82 -4.45 -6.10
CA HIS A 203 -5.90 -5.26 -5.30
C HIS A 203 -6.11 -6.77 -5.42
N LEU A 204 -7.34 -7.19 -5.71
CA LEU A 204 -7.67 -8.62 -5.70
C LEU A 204 -6.91 -9.42 -6.75
N PRO A 205 -6.80 -8.99 -8.03
CA PRO A 205 -6.01 -9.72 -9.03
C PRO A 205 -4.55 -9.84 -8.64
N SER A 206 -3.95 -8.75 -8.16
CA SER A 206 -2.54 -8.73 -7.72
C SER A 206 -2.29 -9.58 -6.48
N THR A 207 -3.29 -9.74 -5.60
CA THR A 207 -3.16 -10.63 -4.43
C THR A 207 -3.01 -12.09 -4.86
N PHE A 208 -3.75 -12.52 -5.88
CA PHE A 208 -3.60 -13.86 -6.45
C PHE A 208 -2.28 -14.02 -7.21
N ALA A 209 -1.90 -13.02 -8.02
CA ALA A 209 -0.62 -13.02 -8.70
C ALA A 209 0.55 -13.10 -7.69
N ALA A 210 0.48 -12.35 -6.59
CA ALA A 210 1.48 -12.40 -5.54
C ALA A 210 1.55 -13.80 -4.87
N LEU A 211 0.40 -14.44 -4.64
CA LEU A 211 0.36 -15.79 -4.09
C LEU A 211 1.08 -16.79 -4.99
N ASP A 212 0.88 -16.70 -6.31
CA ASP A 212 1.48 -17.60 -7.29
C ASP A 212 2.98 -17.36 -7.47
N GLU A 213 3.44 -16.11 -7.37
CA GLU A 213 4.83 -15.71 -7.68
C GLU A 213 5.77 -15.68 -6.47
N LEU A 214 5.28 -15.76 -5.23
CA LEU A 214 6.10 -15.80 -4.01
C LEU A 214 6.75 -17.18 -3.78
N THR A 215 7.38 -17.71 -4.80
CA THR A 215 7.86 -19.11 -4.87
C THR A 215 9.08 -19.40 -3.98
N SER A 216 9.86 -18.39 -3.60
CA SER A 216 11.04 -18.54 -2.72
C SER A 216 10.73 -18.23 -1.24
N SER A 217 9.53 -17.74 -0.94
CA SER A 217 9.13 -17.47 0.45
C SER A 217 8.97 -18.79 1.22
N PRO A 218 9.53 -18.90 2.43
CA PRO A 218 9.43 -20.13 3.24
C PRO A 218 8.01 -20.38 3.76
N GLU A 219 7.21 -19.34 3.91
CA GLU A 219 5.80 -19.42 4.32
C GLU A 219 4.99 -18.30 3.69
N VAL A 220 3.97 -18.64 2.92
CA VAL A 220 2.99 -17.70 2.39
C VAL A 220 1.62 -18.05 2.94
N ARG A 221 0.97 -17.08 3.56
CA ARG A 221 -0.41 -17.19 4.05
C ARG A 221 -1.30 -16.14 3.41
N VAL A 222 -2.56 -16.47 3.24
CA VAL A 222 -3.56 -15.58 2.64
C VAL A 222 -4.84 -15.56 3.48
N ALA A 223 -5.32 -14.36 3.80
CA ALA A 223 -6.66 -14.15 4.35
C ALA A 223 -7.52 -13.36 3.36
N MET A 224 -8.53 -14.01 2.78
CA MET A 224 -9.55 -13.35 1.98
C MET A 224 -10.73 -12.99 2.87
N LEU A 225 -10.90 -11.70 3.10
CA LEU A 225 -11.92 -11.15 3.99
C LEU A 225 -13.27 -11.02 3.27
N GLY A 226 -14.35 -10.93 4.03
CA GLY A 226 -15.67 -10.65 3.51
C GLY A 226 -15.81 -9.20 3.04
N HIS A 227 -17.01 -8.82 2.62
CA HIS A 227 -17.34 -7.44 2.29
C HIS A 227 -16.97 -6.51 3.44
N HIS A 228 -16.35 -5.38 3.10
CA HIS A 228 -15.87 -4.39 4.09
C HIS A 228 -14.86 -4.93 5.12
N GLY A 229 -14.21 -6.05 4.80
CA GLY A 229 -13.26 -6.70 5.70
C GLY A 229 -11.98 -5.90 5.96
N LEU A 230 -11.67 -4.91 5.10
CA LEU A 230 -10.57 -3.96 5.25
C LEU A 230 -11.01 -2.66 5.92
N ALA A 231 -12.03 -2.70 6.80
CA ALA A 231 -12.36 -1.54 7.61
C ALA A 231 -11.11 -1.00 8.31
N TRP A 232 -10.92 0.31 8.21
CA TRP A 232 -9.80 0.98 8.86
C TRP A 232 -10.00 0.99 10.39
N PRO A 233 -9.01 0.67 11.19
CA PRO A 233 -7.61 0.33 10.89
C PRO A 233 -7.32 -1.18 10.76
N TRP A 234 -8.06 -1.92 9.92
CA TRP A 234 -7.92 -3.37 9.66
C TRP A 234 -8.11 -4.24 10.92
N GLU A 235 -9.15 -3.91 11.66
CA GLU A 235 -9.50 -4.52 12.95
C GLU A 235 -9.60 -6.05 12.89
N SER A 236 -10.00 -6.61 11.75
CA SER A 236 -10.15 -8.06 11.59
C SER A 236 -8.84 -8.85 11.55
N LEU A 237 -7.70 -8.21 11.27
CA LEU A 237 -6.40 -8.87 11.10
C LEU A 237 -5.32 -8.42 12.10
N HIS A 238 -5.56 -7.42 12.95
CA HIS A 238 -4.50 -6.87 13.80
C HIS A 238 -3.97 -7.87 14.87
N ILE A 239 -4.83 -8.73 15.42
CA ILE A 239 -4.41 -9.77 16.37
C ILE A 239 -3.55 -10.82 15.65
N GLU A 240 -3.93 -11.17 14.45
CA GLU A 240 -3.18 -12.13 13.63
C GLU A 240 -1.83 -11.57 13.17
N ALA A 241 -1.78 -10.29 12.81
CA ALA A 241 -0.54 -9.60 12.52
C ALA A 241 0.40 -9.56 13.75
N LEU A 242 -0.15 -9.30 14.92
CA LEU A 242 0.63 -9.38 16.16
C LEU A 242 1.19 -10.79 16.40
N ALA A 243 0.38 -11.83 16.23
CA ALA A 243 0.81 -13.22 16.37
C ALA A 243 1.86 -13.59 15.32
N TRP A 244 1.71 -13.12 14.07
CA TRP A 244 2.67 -13.29 12.98
C TRP A 244 4.04 -12.71 13.33
N PHE A 245 4.09 -11.46 13.78
CA PHE A 245 5.35 -10.82 14.16
C PHE A 245 5.95 -11.33 15.45
N ASP A 246 5.15 -11.71 16.43
CA ASP A 246 5.67 -12.37 17.63
C ASP A 246 6.31 -13.73 17.30
N HIS A 247 5.77 -14.45 16.31
CA HIS A 247 6.40 -15.68 15.85
C HIS A 247 7.72 -15.41 15.11
N TRP A 248 7.69 -14.63 14.03
CA TRP A 248 8.83 -14.47 13.14
C TRP A 248 9.95 -13.55 13.66
N LEU A 249 9.62 -12.53 14.44
CA LEU A 249 10.60 -11.57 14.94
C LEU A 249 11.11 -11.93 16.35
N LYS A 250 10.30 -12.63 17.14
CA LYS A 250 10.62 -12.91 18.55
C LYS A 250 10.74 -14.40 18.86
N GLY A 251 10.53 -15.27 17.87
CA GLY A 251 10.61 -16.74 18.05
C GLY A 251 9.56 -17.31 19.01
N ARG A 252 8.39 -16.67 19.14
CA ARG A 252 7.34 -17.13 20.06
C ARG A 252 6.44 -18.15 19.39
N GLU A 253 6.02 -19.15 20.12
CA GLU A 253 4.97 -20.07 19.70
C GLU A 253 3.60 -19.39 19.87
N THR A 254 3.04 -18.86 18.78
CA THR A 254 1.77 -18.10 18.79
C THR A 254 0.59 -18.86 18.23
N GLY A 255 0.84 -20.04 17.62
CA GLY A 255 -0.18 -20.81 16.92
C GLY A 255 -0.57 -20.20 15.55
N VAL A 256 0.06 -19.13 15.10
CA VAL A 256 -0.30 -18.46 13.83
C VAL A 256 -0.11 -19.36 12.62
N LEU A 257 0.75 -20.38 12.72
CA LEU A 257 1.01 -21.36 11.68
C LEU A 257 0.12 -22.61 11.75
N ASP A 258 -0.65 -22.81 12.80
CA ASP A 258 -1.42 -24.05 13.02
C ASP A 258 -2.67 -24.16 12.13
N GLY A 259 -3.17 -23.04 11.62
CA GLY A 259 -4.34 -22.98 10.74
C GLY A 259 -4.01 -23.20 9.26
N PRO A 260 -5.03 -23.23 8.38
CA PRO A 260 -4.82 -23.35 6.95
C PRO A 260 -4.05 -22.15 6.37
N ARG A 261 -3.22 -22.41 5.36
CA ARG A 261 -2.46 -21.35 4.68
C ARG A 261 -3.37 -20.34 3.98
N ILE A 262 -4.49 -20.79 3.47
CA ILE A 262 -5.48 -19.93 2.80
C ILE A 262 -6.76 -19.97 3.62
N ARG A 263 -7.20 -18.82 4.09
CA ARG A 263 -8.50 -18.59 4.72
C ARG A 263 -9.33 -17.67 3.86
N TYR A 264 -10.60 -17.93 3.75
CA TYR A 264 -11.50 -17.02 3.04
C TYR A 264 -12.90 -17.02 3.65
N VAL A 265 -13.53 -15.89 3.57
CA VAL A 265 -14.96 -15.72 3.90
C VAL A 265 -15.76 -15.90 2.63
N VAL A 266 -16.82 -16.70 2.69
CA VAL A 266 -17.78 -16.83 1.59
C VAL A 266 -18.88 -15.78 1.79
N PRO A 267 -18.96 -14.75 0.94
CA PRO A 267 -20.01 -13.75 1.05
C PRO A 267 -21.39 -14.35 0.81
N GLY A 268 -22.38 -13.97 1.64
CA GLY A 268 -23.77 -14.36 1.45
C GLY A 268 -24.15 -15.73 2.01
N VAL A 269 -23.32 -16.31 2.85
CA VAL A 269 -23.67 -17.54 3.61
C VAL A 269 -23.96 -17.20 5.06
#